data_5f5bb2ab8ceea394068f87ab7b45b49c
#
_entry.id   5f5bb2ab8ceea394068f87ab7b45b49c
#
_cell.length_a   1.000
_cell.length_b   1.000
_cell.length_c   1.000
_cell.angle_alpha   90.00
_cell.angle_beta   90.00
_cell.angle_gamma   90.00
#
_symmetry.space_group_name_H-M   'P 1'
#
loop_
_entity.id
_entity.type
_entity.pdbx_description
1 polymer ?
#
loop_
_entity_poly.entity_id
_entity_poly.type
_entity_poly.pdbx_seq_one_letter_code
_entity_poly.pdbx_strand_id
1 'polypeptide(L)'
;MAGIGLDDGKAQQALKSVKERLTCDWGTAILAPAYSTYRIELGEISSYPRGYKENGGIFCHNNPWISIANAIAGNDDEAFAVYQRNCPAYVEDKSDVRKVEPYV
;
A
#
# COMPACT_ATOMS: atom_id res chain seq x y z
N MET A 1 -9.96 10.63 -3.38
CA MET A 1 -9.78 12.02 -3.33
C MET A 1 -10.43 12.75 -4.49
N ALA A 2 -10.31 12.31 -5.75
CA ALA A 2 -11.07 12.92 -6.86
C ALA A 2 -12.58 12.59 -6.87
N GLY A 3 -13.06 11.65 -6.05
CA GLY A 3 -14.46 11.26 -5.98
C GLY A 3 -14.97 10.43 -7.16
N ILE A 4 -14.07 9.94 -8.00
CA ILE A 4 -14.43 9.15 -9.19
C ILE A 4 -14.79 7.72 -8.78
N GLY A 5 -15.87 7.18 -9.37
CA GLY A 5 -16.27 5.78 -9.17
C GLY A 5 -17.01 5.47 -7.86
N LEU A 6 -17.41 6.50 -7.10
CA LEU A 6 -18.18 6.30 -5.86
C LEU A 6 -19.61 5.85 -6.14
N ASP A 7 -20.25 6.45 -7.15
CA ASP A 7 -21.66 6.25 -7.45
C ASP A 7 -21.96 4.94 -8.19
N ASP A 8 -20.98 4.35 -8.89
CA ASP A 8 -21.14 3.14 -9.70
C ASP A 8 -20.51 1.88 -9.05
N GLY A 9 -20.07 1.99 -7.80
CA GLY A 9 -19.46 0.89 -7.04
C GLY A 9 -18.04 0.51 -7.45
N LYS A 10 -17.45 1.17 -8.45
CA LYS A 10 -16.08 0.88 -8.90
C LYS A 10 -15.03 1.22 -7.87
N ALA A 11 -15.24 2.29 -7.09
CA ALA A 11 -14.33 2.65 -6.00
C ALA A 11 -14.28 1.54 -4.93
N GLN A 12 -15.43 1.00 -4.53
CA GLN A 12 -15.50 -0.11 -3.58
C GLN A 12 -14.82 -1.38 -4.13
N GLN A 13 -15.06 -1.70 -5.38
CA GLN A 13 -14.40 -2.84 -6.03
C GLN A 13 -12.88 -2.66 -6.12
N ALA A 14 -12.40 -1.45 -6.44
CA ALA A 14 -10.99 -1.14 -6.49
C ALA A 14 -10.33 -1.27 -5.10
N LEU A 15 -10.95 -0.71 -4.05
CA LEU A 15 -10.44 -0.81 -2.67
C LEU A 15 -10.42 -2.25 -2.17
N LYS A 16 -11.45 -3.04 -2.50
CA LYS A 16 -11.45 -4.48 -2.22
C LYS A 16 -10.29 -5.20 -2.91
N SER A 17 -10.04 -4.89 -4.17
CA SER A 17 -8.91 -5.47 -4.93
C SER A 17 -7.55 -5.08 -4.34
N VAL A 18 -7.40 -3.84 -3.89
CA VAL A 18 -6.18 -3.37 -3.18
C VAL A 18 -5.98 -4.20 -1.91
N LYS A 19 -7.02 -4.35 -1.09
CA LYS A 19 -6.96 -5.14 0.14
C LYS A 19 -6.55 -6.58 -0.13
N GLU A 20 -7.17 -7.23 -1.10
CA GLU A 20 -6.96 -8.66 -1.38
C GLU A 20 -5.62 -8.96 -2.07
N ARG A 21 -5.11 -8.04 -2.88
CA ARG A 21 -3.96 -8.30 -3.77
C ARG A 21 -2.67 -7.62 -3.37
N LEU A 22 -2.77 -6.45 -2.71
CA LEU A 22 -1.62 -5.60 -2.44
C LEU A 22 -1.32 -5.44 -0.95
N THR A 23 -2.30 -5.66 -0.08
CA THR A 23 -2.13 -5.42 1.36
C THR A 23 -1.55 -6.63 2.06
N CYS A 24 -0.55 -6.39 2.91
CA CYS A 24 0.06 -7.37 3.81
C CYS A 24 0.15 -6.79 5.23
N ASP A 25 0.76 -7.54 6.16
CA ASP A 25 0.90 -7.13 7.57
C ASP A 25 1.70 -5.84 7.77
N TRP A 26 2.54 -5.48 6.80
CA TRP A 26 3.45 -4.34 6.87
C TRP A 26 2.97 -3.10 6.09
N GLY A 27 1.84 -3.19 5.42
CA GLY A 27 1.26 -2.12 4.62
C GLY A 27 0.77 -2.60 3.26
N THR A 28 0.52 -1.65 2.37
CA THR A 28 0.06 -1.93 1.02
C THR A 28 1.20 -1.69 0.01
N ALA A 29 1.56 -2.76 -0.70
CA ALA A 29 2.55 -2.71 -1.76
C ALA A 29 2.01 -1.93 -2.98
N ILE A 30 2.90 -1.28 -3.73
CA ILE A 30 2.48 -0.54 -4.93
C ILE A 30 2.30 -1.42 -6.15
N LEU A 31 2.83 -2.65 -6.11
CA LEU A 31 2.77 -3.62 -7.20
C LEU A 31 2.79 -5.05 -6.67
N ALA A 32 1.92 -5.91 -7.17
CA ALA A 32 1.98 -7.35 -6.95
C ALA A 32 1.38 -8.10 -8.16
N PRO A 33 2.02 -9.22 -8.61
CA PRO A 33 3.32 -9.72 -8.17
C PRO A 33 4.48 -8.84 -8.65
N ALA A 34 5.56 -8.78 -7.85
CA ALA A 34 6.77 -8.08 -8.26
C ALA A 34 7.45 -8.79 -9.44
N TYR A 35 8.07 -8.02 -10.33
CA TYR A 35 8.87 -8.57 -11.43
C TYR A 35 10.04 -9.38 -10.91
N SER A 36 10.23 -10.57 -11.46
CA SER A 36 11.31 -11.50 -11.07
C SER A 36 12.50 -11.50 -12.02
N THR A 37 12.33 -10.90 -13.21
CA THR A 37 13.35 -10.83 -14.24
C THR A 37 13.36 -9.45 -14.88
N TYR A 38 14.55 -9.01 -15.31
CA TYR A 38 14.66 -7.77 -16.05
C TYR A 38 13.96 -7.87 -17.41
N ARG A 39 13.19 -6.83 -17.72
CA ARG A 39 12.46 -6.68 -18.98
C ARG A 39 12.71 -5.29 -19.54
N ILE A 40 13.43 -5.23 -20.63
CA ILE A 40 13.83 -3.96 -21.25
C ILE A 40 12.62 -3.10 -21.66
N GLU A 41 11.53 -3.74 -22.07
CA GLU A 41 10.28 -3.07 -22.47
C GLU A 41 9.54 -2.39 -21.31
N LEU A 42 9.83 -2.79 -20.08
CA LEU A 42 9.24 -2.22 -18.86
C LEU A 42 10.17 -1.20 -18.18
N GLY A 43 11.40 -1.12 -18.65
CA GLY A 43 12.39 -0.19 -18.14
C GLY A 43 12.89 -0.52 -16.73
N GLU A 44 13.31 0.52 -16.03
CA GLU A 44 14.08 0.41 -14.79
C GLU A 44 13.36 -0.31 -13.65
N ILE A 45 12.03 -0.26 -13.59
CA ILE A 45 11.25 -0.93 -12.54
C ILE A 45 11.56 -2.42 -12.44
N SER A 46 11.79 -3.09 -13.57
CA SER A 46 12.10 -4.51 -13.62
C SER A 46 13.54 -4.85 -13.24
N SER A 47 14.42 -3.86 -13.12
CA SER A 47 15.81 -4.04 -12.67
C SER A 47 15.94 -4.09 -11.14
N TYR A 48 14.97 -3.58 -10.41
CA TYR A 48 15.01 -3.61 -8.95
C TYR A 48 14.73 -4.99 -8.38
N PRO A 49 15.37 -5.39 -7.29
CA PRO A 49 15.00 -6.59 -6.56
C PRO A 49 13.51 -6.59 -6.18
N ARG A 50 12.93 -7.78 -6.07
CA ARG A 50 11.53 -7.93 -5.65
C ARG A 50 11.31 -7.35 -4.25
N GLY A 51 10.27 -6.54 -4.10
CA GLY A 51 9.95 -5.85 -2.85
C GLY A 51 10.76 -4.56 -2.62
N TYR A 52 11.56 -4.14 -3.57
CA TYR A 52 12.38 -2.94 -3.48
C TYR A 52 11.87 -1.84 -4.41
N LYS A 53 11.82 -0.59 -3.92
CA LYS A 53 11.32 0.58 -4.64
C LYS A 53 9.97 0.26 -5.33
N GLU A 54 9.79 0.67 -6.58
CA GLU A 54 8.56 0.47 -7.34
C GLU A 54 8.28 -0.99 -7.69
N ASN A 55 9.26 -1.88 -7.55
CA ASN A 55 9.08 -3.31 -7.84
C ASN A 55 8.48 -4.08 -6.65
N GLY A 56 7.33 -3.63 -6.17
CA GLY A 56 6.59 -4.28 -5.10
C GLY A 56 6.91 -3.78 -3.70
N GLY A 57 7.60 -2.64 -3.57
CA GLY A 57 7.85 -2.00 -2.29
C GLY A 57 6.59 -1.43 -1.63
N ILE A 58 6.69 -1.13 -0.35
CA ILE A 58 5.65 -0.44 0.42
C ILE A 58 6.13 0.98 0.66
N PHE A 59 5.39 1.96 0.13
CA PHE A 59 5.76 3.37 0.27
C PHE A 59 4.87 4.08 1.28
N CYS A 60 5.50 4.83 2.18
CA CYS A 60 4.79 5.58 3.20
C CYS A 60 3.91 6.70 2.65
N HIS A 61 4.17 7.22 1.44
CA HIS A 61 3.37 8.31 0.89
C HIS A 61 2.07 7.87 0.20
N ASN A 62 2.01 6.68 -0.38
CA ASN A 62 0.78 6.21 -1.03
C ASN A 62 -0.16 5.46 -0.07
N ASN A 63 0.33 4.89 1.01
CA ASN A 63 -0.51 4.21 2.00
C ASN A 63 -1.53 5.15 2.67
N PRO A 64 -1.19 6.39 3.08
CA PRO A 64 -2.18 7.36 3.54
C PRO A 64 -3.28 7.67 2.52
N TRP A 65 -2.97 7.68 1.22
CA TRP A 65 -3.99 7.88 0.19
C TRP A 65 -5.02 6.75 0.17
N ILE A 66 -4.58 5.51 0.41
CA ILE A 66 -5.48 4.35 0.51
C ILE A 66 -6.35 4.46 1.76
N SER A 67 -5.79 4.90 2.89
CA SER A 67 -6.54 5.16 4.11
C SER A 67 -7.63 6.22 3.88
N ILE A 68 -7.27 7.37 3.30
CA ILE A 68 -8.22 8.44 2.97
C ILE A 68 -9.30 7.94 1.98
N ALA A 69 -8.91 7.17 0.95
CA ALA A 69 -9.86 6.64 -0.01
C ALA A 69 -10.88 5.69 0.63
N ASN A 70 -10.45 4.86 1.58
CA ASN A 70 -11.35 4.00 2.35
C ASN A 70 -12.31 4.83 3.23
N ALA A 71 -11.83 5.86 3.91
CA ALA A 71 -12.67 6.74 4.72
C ALA A 71 -13.74 7.45 3.85
N ILE A 72 -13.36 8.00 2.69
CA ILE A 72 -14.30 8.64 1.76
C ILE A 72 -15.35 7.65 1.24
N ALA A 73 -14.96 6.38 1.03
CA ALA A 73 -15.84 5.32 0.56
C ALA A 73 -16.72 4.71 1.69
N GLY A 74 -16.56 5.15 2.93
CA GLY A 74 -17.31 4.65 4.09
C GLY A 74 -16.77 3.34 4.69
N ASN A 75 -15.52 2.98 4.38
CA ASN A 75 -14.83 1.80 4.92
C ASN A 75 -13.95 2.19 6.10
N ASP A 76 -14.51 2.70 7.17
CA ASP A 76 -13.79 3.34 8.28
C ASP A 76 -12.82 2.39 9.00
N ASP A 77 -13.23 1.15 9.25
CA ASP A 77 -12.37 0.13 9.88
C ASP A 77 -11.14 -0.18 9.03
N GLU A 78 -11.30 -0.29 7.71
CA GLU A 78 -10.18 -0.51 6.80
C GLU A 78 -9.29 0.72 6.68
N ALA A 79 -9.88 1.92 6.69
CA ALA A 79 -9.13 3.18 6.71
C ALA A 79 -8.20 3.24 7.92
N PHE A 80 -8.72 2.88 9.10
CA PHE A 80 -7.92 2.82 10.32
C PHE A 80 -6.86 1.72 10.29
N ALA A 81 -7.19 0.54 9.79
CA ALA A 81 -6.24 -0.56 9.66
C ALA A 81 -5.05 -0.22 8.74
N VAL A 82 -5.32 0.47 7.63
CA VAL A 82 -4.25 0.96 6.72
C VAL A 82 -3.40 2.02 7.42
N TYR A 83 -4.02 2.95 8.13
CA TYR A 83 -3.31 3.96 8.93
C TYR A 83 -2.36 3.30 9.95
N GLN A 84 -2.86 2.34 10.73
CA GLN A 84 -2.05 1.63 11.73
C GLN A 84 -0.81 0.97 11.12
N ARG A 85 -0.97 0.25 10.02
CA ARG A 85 0.15 -0.44 9.34
C ARG A 85 1.20 0.52 8.82
N ASN A 86 0.82 1.77 8.55
CA ASN A 86 1.74 2.81 8.09
C ASN A 86 2.32 3.66 9.24
N CYS A 87 1.87 3.46 10.46
CA CYS A 87 2.34 4.21 11.62
C CYS A 87 3.68 3.63 12.13
N PRO A 88 4.78 4.42 12.18
CA PRO A 88 6.08 3.94 12.63
C PRO A 88 6.06 3.33 14.02
N ALA A 89 5.37 3.95 14.97
CA ALA A 89 5.24 3.46 16.34
C ALA A 89 4.61 2.07 16.41
N TYR A 90 3.54 1.83 15.63
CA TYR A 90 2.90 0.51 15.57
C TYR A 90 3.81 -0.56 14.96
N VAL A 91 4.57 -0.19 13.94
CA VAL A 91 5.52 -1.10 13.28
C VAL A 91 6.66 -1.46 14.23
N GLU A 92 7.16 -0.49 15.01
CA GLU A 92 8.21 -0.72 15.99
C GLU A 92 7.77 -1.67 17.11
N ASP A 93 6.55 -1.52 17.62
CA ASP A 93 5.98 -2.42 18.64
C ASP A 93 5.82 -3.86 18.13
N LYS A 94 5.60 -4.02 16.84
CA LYS A 94 5.32 -5.32 16.20
C LYS A 94 6.58 -6.04 15.71
N SER A 95 7.66 -5.32 15.45
CA SER A 95 8.87 -5.85 14.81
C SER A 95 10.08 -5.80 15.73
N ASP A 96 10.73 -6.95 15.94
CA ASP A 96 12.00 -7.04 16.65
C ASP A 96 13.20 -6.58 15.81
N VAL A 97 13.04 -6.59 14.50
CA VAL A 97 14.13 -6.33 13.53
C VAL A 97 14.08 -4.88 13.01
N ARG A 98 12.87 -4.40 12.73
CA ARG A 98 12.68 -3.07 12.13
C ARG A 98 12.43 -2.04 13.22
N LYS A 99 13.41 -1.19 13.44
CA LYS A 99 13.30 -0.01 14.30
C LYS A 99 13.15 1.23 13.44
N VAL A 100 12.12 2.01 13.71
CA VAL A 100 11.78 3.22 12.94
C VAL A 100 11.50 4.34 13.92
N GLU A 101 12.13 5.48 13.72
CA GLU A 101 11.83 6.67 14.52
C GLU A 101 10.41 7.18 14.20
N PRO A 102 9.65 7.66 15.21
CA PRO A 102 8.23 7.99 15.05
C PRO A 102 7.92 9.10 14.04
N TYR A 103 8.91 9.87 13.68
CA TYR A 103 8.77 11.07 12.83
C TYR A 103 9.56 10.99 11.52
N VAL A 104 10.06 9.85 11.16
CA VAL A 104 10.80 9.62 9.89
C VAL A 104 9.90 9.01 8.83
#